data_eec5a02ae4ba0c008fd819aadac3bfee
#
_entry.id   eec5a02ae4ba0c008fd819aadac3bfee
#
_cell.length_a   1.000
_cell.length_b   1.000
_cell.length_c   1.000
_cell.angle_alpha   90.00
_cell.angle_beta   90.00
_cell.angle_gamma   90.00
#
_symmetry.space_group_name_H-M   'P 1'
#
loop_
_entity.id
_entity.type
_entity.pdbx_description
1 polymer ?
#
loop_
_entity_poly.entity_id
_entity_poly.type
_entity_poly.pdbx_seq_one_letter_code
_entity_poly.pdbx_strand_id
1 'polypeptide(L)'
;MLNVILIISGTIVLTTSCFNGGNADKNGQLLEVYDVHGSEATARLTVNGKVLFTTSVYIGKNGIGKEGEGDSKTPIGEMHVLNAFGVKPNPGTTIPYIDVTNSIYACDDQCEYYNQIIDTAVVHHKCGGEDMFHIVPEYNYGIATDFNKECIWPNGSNIFIHCKGHKTWTGGCIALDEERMVELLKNCDQSLVITVSE
;
A
#
# COMPACT_ATOMS: atom_id res chain seq x y z
N MET A 1 -41.90 -48.42 27.96
CA MET A 1 -41.54 -47.10 27.39
C MET A 1 -40.61 -47.36 26.24
N LEU A 2 -41.09 -47.18 25.01
CA LEU A 2 -40.39 -47.55 23.77
C LEU A 2 -39.62 -46.34 23.25
N ASN A 3 -38.30 -46.38 23.25
CA ASN A 3 -37.47 -45.32 22.64
C ASN A 3 -37.41 -45.55 21.13
N VAL A 4 -38.04 -44.67 20.39
CA VAL A 4 -37.94 -44.63 18.92
C VAL A 4 -36.66 -43.87 18.57
N ILE A 5 -35.69 -44.56 17.94
CA ILE A 5 -34.50 -43.94 17.36
C ILE A 5 -34.89 -43.53 15.93
N LEU A 6 -34.93 -42.22 15.70
CA LEU A 6 -35.12 -41.65 14.37
C LEU A 6 -33.75 -41.53 13.70
N ILE A 7 -33.48 -42.35 12.69
CA ILE A 7 -32.27 -42.23 11.85
C ILE A 7 -32.61 -41.24 10.74
N ILE A 8 -32.05 -40.05 10.82
CA ILE A 8 -32.11 -39.07 9.72
C ILE A 8 -30.87 -39.29 8.84
N SER A 9 -31.10 -39.74 7.61
CA SER A 9 -30.09 -39.87 6.56
C SER A 9 -29.50 -38.50 6.23
N GLY A 10 -28.28 -38.22 6.69
CA GLY A 10 -27.56 -37.01 6.39
C GLY A 10 -26.97 -37.05 4.98
N THR A 11 -27.55 -36.30 4.06
CA THR A 11 -26.94 -35.98 2.77
C THR A 11 -25.82 -34.98 3.03
N ILE A 12 -24.57 -35.41 2.86
CA ILE A 12 -23.41 -34.49 2.89
C ILE A 12 -23.48 -33.66 1.61
N VAL A 13 -23.92 -32.41 1.73
CA VAL A 13 -23.82 -31.42 0.67
C VAL A 13 -22.37 -30.88 0.74
N LEU A 14 -21.52 -31.36 -0.15
CA LEU A 14 -20.22 -30.74 -0.43
C LEU A 14 -20.49 -29.40 -1.11
N THR A 15 -20.51 -28.32 -0.33
CA THR A 15 -20.45 -26.98 -0.88
C THR A 15 -19.03 -26.74 -1.38
N THR A 16 -18.80 -26.94 -2.67
CA THR A 16 -17.64 -26.35 -3.36
C THR A 16 -17.82 -24.84 -3.26
N SER A 17 -17.10 -24.20 -2.33
CA SER A 17 -16.91 -22.76 -2.36
C SER A 17 -16.10 -22.44 -3.63
N CYS A 18 -16.82 -22.12 -4.71
CA CYS A 18 -16.19 -21.39 -5.80
C CYS A 18 -15.67 -20.09 -5.20
N PHE A 19 -14.35 -19.95 -5.13
CA PHE A 19 -13.71 -18.65 -5.01
C PHE A 19 -14.19 -17.85 -6.23
N ASN A 20 -15.23 -17.08 -6.07
CA ASN A 20 -15.54 -16.01 -6.99
C ASN A 20 -14.35 -15.03 -6.87
N GLY A 21 -13.49 -15.03 -7.88
CA GLY A 21 -12.59 -13.93 -8.13
C GLY A 21 -13.42 -12.66 -8.05
N GLY A 22 -13.06 -11.76 -7.11
CA GLY A 22 -13.84 -10.55 -6.84
C GLY A 22 -14.14 -9.86 -8.17
N ASN A 23 -15.44 -9.66 -8.46
CA ASN A 23 -15.85 -8.72 -9.48
C ASN A 23 -15.29 -7.36 -9.07
N ALA A 24 -14.16 -6.97 -9.65
CA ALA A 24 -13.72 -5.58 -9.61
C ALA A 24 -14.93 -4.77 -10.07
N ASP A 25 -15.42 -3.90 -9.23
CA ASP A 25 -16.53 -3.02 -9.54
C ASP A 25 -16.17 -2.35 -10.87
N LYS A 26 -17.04 -2.48 -11.89
CA LYS A 26 -16.71 -2.05 -13.27
C LYS A 26 -16.38 -0.55 -13.36
N ASN A 27 -16.54 0.18 -12.28
CA ASN A 27 -16.24 1.60 -12.11
C ASN A 27 -15.15 1.86 -11.06
N GLY A 28 -14.43 0.86 -10.57
CA GLY A 28 -13.42 0.98 -9.52
C GLY A 28 -12.02 1.31 -10.07
N GLN A 29 -11.17 1.77 -9.16
CA GLN A 29 -9.73 1.99 -9.38
C GLN A 29 -8.97 0.98 -8.54
N LEU A 30 -8.11 0.17 -9.16
CA LEU A 30 -7.42 -0.92 -8.50
C LEU A 30 -5.96 -1.00 -8.96
N LEU A 31 -5.03 -0.94 -8.02
CA LEU A 31 -3.64 -1.29 -8.20
C LEU A 31 -3.39 -2.66 -7.56
N GLU A 32 -3.21 -3.68 -8.39
CA GLU A 32 -2.90 -5.04 -7.95
C GLU A 32 -1.39 -5.25 -8.00
N VAL A 33 -0.79 -5.75 -6.91
CA VAL A 33 0.60 -6.19 -6.82
C VAL A 33 0.61 -7.69 -6.58
N TYR A 34 1.20 -8.44 -7.50
CA TYR A 34 1.15 -9.91 -7.55
C TYR A 34 2.41 -10.47 -8.23
N ASP A 35 2.51 -11.80 -8.36
CA ASP A 35 3.64 -12.48 -9.01
C ASP A 35 4.97 -12.09 -8.35
N VAL A 36 5.06 -12.38 -7.06
CA VAL A 36 6.16 -11.95 -6.19
C VAL A 36 7.38 -12.84 -6.34
N HIS A 37 8.53 -12.24 -6.64
CA HIS A 37 9.84 -12.91 -6.75
C HIS A 37 10.91 -12.16 -5.93
N GLY A 38 11.08 -12.53 -4.67
CA GLY A 38 12.00 -11.86 -3.75
C GLY A 38 11.55 -10.42 -3.47
N SER A 39 12.34 -9.43 -3.89
CA SER A 39 12.01 -8.00 -3.74
C SER A 39 11.37 -7.38 -4.99
N GLU A 40 11.01 -8.18 -5.98
CA GLU A 40 10.34 -7.75 -7.20
C GLU A 40 8.94 -8.34 -7.28
N ALA A 41 8.03 -7.63 -7.93
CA ALA A 41 6.66 -8.07 -8.19
C ALA A 41 6.14 -7.42 -9.47
N THR A 42 4.96 -7.83 -9.91
CA THR A 42 4.22 -7.19 -11.00
C THR A 42 3.12 -6.32 -10.42
N ALA A 43 2.99 -5.09 -10.91
CA ALA A 43 1.86 -4.21 -10.59
C ALA A 43 1.00 -3.98 -11.82
N ARG A 44 -0.32 -4.05 -11.65
CA ARG A 44 -1.33 -3.75 -12.70
C ARG A 44 -2.30 -2.69 -12.20
N LEU A 45 -2.38 -1.57 -12.91
CA LEU A 45 -3.37 -0.53 -12.65
C LEU A 45 -4.56 -0.70 -13.57
N THR A 46 -5.74 -0.86 -12.98
CA THR A 46 -7.03 -0.92 -13.66
C THR A 46 -7.89 0.26 -13.20
N VAL A 47 -8.43 1.01 -14.14
CA VAL A 47 -9.36 2.14 -13.89
C VAL A 47 -10.60 1.95 -14.74
N ASN A 48 -11.77 1.93 -14.11
CA ASN A 48 -13.07 1.73 -14.77
C ASN A 48 -13.07 0.48 -15.68
N GLY A 49 -12.48 -0.61 -15.23
CA GLY A 49 -12.40 -1.88 -15.95
C GLY A 49 -11.38 -1.91 -17.09
N LYS A 50 -10.61 -0.82 -17.31
CA LYS A 50 -9.55 -0.75 -18.32
C LYS A 50 -8.18 -0.82 -17.65
N VAL A 51 -7.34 -1.75 -18.08
CA VAL A 51 -5.92 -1.79 -17.68
C VAL A 51 -5.19 -0.60 -18.33
N LEU A 52 -4.63 0.28 -17.51
CA LEU A 52 -3.82 1.40 -17.97
C LEU A 52 -2.37 0.97 -18.17
N PHE A 53 -1.82 0.24 -17.21
CA PHE A 53 -0.48 -0.35 -17.33
C PHE A 53 -0.34 -1.66 -16.55
N THR A 54 0.66 -2.44 -16.94
CA THR A 54 1.27 -3.52 -16.16
C THR A 54 2.77 -3.29 -16.19
N THR A 55 3.43 -3.33 -15.03
CA THR A 55 4.86 -3.01 -14.89
C THR A 55 5.50 -3.79 -13.76
N SER A 56 6.83 -3.95 -13.79
CA SER A 56 7.59 -4.46 -12.66
C SER A 56 7.74 -3.40 -11.58
N VAL A 57 7.62 -3.80 -10.32
CA VAL A 57 7.79 -2.93 -9.15
C VAL A 57 8.81 -3.54 -8.19
N TYR A 58 9.41 -2.69 -7.35
CA TYR A 58 10.16 -3.17 -6.21
C TYR A 58 9.27 -3.13 -4.96
N ILE A 59 9.46 -4.14 -4.13
CA ILE A 59 8.76 -4.32 -2.85
C ILE A 59 9.76 -4.53 -1.71
N GLY A 60 9.28 -4.89 -0.55
CA GLY A 60 10.13 -5.15 0.60
C GLY A 60 11.29 -6.10 0.28
N LYS A 61 12.49 -5.79 0.79
CA LYS A 61 13.70 -6.61 0.62
C LYS A 61 13.49 -8.08 0.94
N ASN A 62 12.63 -8.36 1.92
CA ASN A 62 12.29 -9.69 2.39
C ASN A 62 10.94 -10.19 1.84
N GLY A 63 10.46 -9.64 0.70
CA GLY A 63 9.21 -10.01 0.06
C GLY A 63 7.99 -9.40 0.72
N ILE A 64 6.92 -10.19 0.84
CA ILE A 64 5.62 -9.80 1.37
C ILE A 64 5.32 -10.46 2.73
N GLY A 65 4.19 -10.08 3.35
CA GLY A 65 3.77 -10.64 4.65
C GLY A 65 4.41 -9.91 5.83
N LYS A 66 4.26 -8.58 5.85
CA LYS A 66 4.73 -7.72 6.94
C LYS A 66 4.14 -8.12 8.28
N GLU A 67 5.00 -8.30 9.29
CA GLU A 67 4.66 -8.70 10.66
C GLU A 67 4.97 -7.61 11.69
N GLY A 68 5.84 -6.66 11.32
CA GLY A 68 6.21 -5.59 12.26
C GLY A 68 7.23 -4.60 11.70
N GLU A 69 7.61 -3.67 12.57
CA GLU A 69 8.58 -2.62 12.22
C GLU A 69 9.95 -3.21 11.89
N GLY A 70 10.60 -2.67 10.84
CA GLY A 70 11.96 -3.07 10.46
C GLY A 70 12.11 -4.44 9.78
N ASP A 71 11.03 -5.20 9.56
CA ASP A 71 11.07 -6.53 8.93
C ASP A 71 11.40 -6.51 7.43
N SER A 72 11.34 -5.34 6.81
CA SER A 72 11.58 -5.12 5.37
C SER A 72 10.66 -5.95 4.47
N LYS A 73 9.42 -6.20 4.89
CA LYS A 73 8.38 -6.87 4.12
C LYS A 73 7.26 -5.91 3.73
N THR A 74 6.67 -6.10 2.55
CA THR A 74 5.45 -5.40 2.13
C THR A 74 4.22 -6.10 2.72
N PRO A 75 3.22 -5.39 3.26
CA PRO A 75 2.01 -6.02 3.76
C PRO A 75 1.23 -6.74 2.67
N ILE A 76 0.60 -7.87 3.02
CA ILE A 76 -0.39 -8.58 2.18
C ILE A 76 -1.77 -8.02 2.51
N GLY A 77 -2.64 -7.99 1.51
CA GLY A 77 -4.04 -7.60 1.65
C GLY A 77 -4.35 -6.28 0.99
N GLU A 78 -5.39 -5.63 1.46
CA GLU A 78 -5.96 -4.41 0.90
C GLU A 78 -5.51 -3.20 1.70
N MET A 79 -5.18 -2.12 0.98
CA MET A 79 -4.85 -0.80 1.52
C MET A 79 -5.59 0.27 0.71
N HIS A 80 -5.83 1.42 1.35
CA HIS A 80 -6.50 2.58 0.72
C HIS A 80 -5.59 3.80 0.76
N VAL A 81 -5.92 4.77 -0.09
CA VAL A 81 -5.19 6.02 -0.22
C VAL A 81 -5.57 6.99 0.90
N LEU A 82 -4.59 7.53 1.61
CA LEU A 82 -4.76 8.65 2.53
C LEU A 82 -4.54 9.99 1.82
N ASN A 83 -3.35 10.18 1.28
CA ASN A 83 -2.96 11.37 0.52
C ASN A 83 -1.84 11.05 -0.45
N ALA A 84 -1.60 11.93 -1.40
CA ALA A 84 -0.41 11.93 -2.23
C ALA A 84 0.61 12.94 -1.69
N PHE A 85 1.87 12.79 -2.07
CA PHE A 85 2.94 13.70 -1.68
C PHE A 85 4.04 13.76 -2.75
N GLY A 86 4.89 14.77 -2.68
CA GLY A 86 6.09 14.80 -3.51
C GLY A 86 6.98 16.00 -3.27
N VAL A 87 8.28 15.80 -3.55
CA VAL A 87 9.27 16.87 -3.65
C VAL A 87 9.04 17.67 -4.94
N LYS A 88 8.53 17.02 -5.99
CA LYS A 88 8.11 17.68 -7.22
C LYS A 88 6.69 18.24 -7.09
N PRO A 89 6.34 19.29 -7.85
CA PRO A 89 4.99 19.85 -7.85
C PRO A 89 3.94 18.80 -8.21
N ASN A 90 2.70 18.99 -7.68
CA ASN A 90 1.55 18.15 -8.01
C ASN A 90 1.43 17.94 -9.53
N PRO A 91 1.48 16.67 -10.01
CA PRO A 91 1.45 16.37 -11.44
C PRO A 91 0.06 16.50 -12.06
N GLY A 92 -0.95 16.95 -11.31
CA GLY A 92 -2.35 17.06 -11.71
C GLY A 92 -3.25 15.99 -11.07
N THR A 93 -2.86 15.44 -9.91
CA THR A 93 -3.71 14.53 -9.14
C THR A 93 -4.82 15.28 -8.42
N THR A 94 -5.98 14.63 -8.25
CA THR A 94 -7.10 15.07 -7.41
C THR A 94 -7.02 14.52 -5.98
N ILE A 95 -6.09 13.59 -5.69
CA ILE A 95 -5.77 13.14 -4.34
C ILE A 95 -5.20 14.34 -3.56
N PRO A 96 -5.63 14.61 -2.31
CA PRO A 96 -5.01 15.64 -1.48
C PRO A 96 -3.49 15.51 -1.49
N TYR A 97 -2.79 16.57 -1.86
CA TYR A 97 -1.36 16.55 -2.13
C TYR A 97 -0.56 17.33 -1.10
N ILE A 98 0.47 16.70 -0.54
CA ILE A 98 1.43 17.31 0.37
C ILE A 98 2.67 17.70 -0.44
N ASP A 99 2.93 19.00 -0.57
CA ASP A 99 4.19 19.50 -1.10
C ASP A 99 5.28 19.24 -0.06
N VAL A 100 6.20 18.32 -0.38
CA VAL A 100 7.28 17.92 0.52
C VAL A 100 8.36 19.00 0.54
N THR A 101 8.47 19.68 1.66
CA THR A 101 9.51 20.69 1.96
C THR A 101 10.48 20.17 3.02
N ASN A 102 11.51 20.95 3.35
CA ASN A 102 12.48 20.58 4.39
C ASN A 102 11.89 20.36 5.80
N SER A 103 10.63 20.71 6.02
CA SER A 103 9.96 20.51 7.30
C SER A 103 9.07 19.28 7.33
N ILE A 104 8.86 18.59 6.19
CA ILE A 104 8.00 17.42 6.10
C ILE A 104 8.78 16.15 6.44
N TYR A 105 8.26 15.41 7.39
CA TYR A 105 8.92 14.27 8.02
C TYR A 105 7.94 13.11 8.20
N ALA A 106 8.35 11.87 7.93
CA ALA A 106 7.55 10.68 8.16
C ALA A 106 8.12 9.89 9.34
N CYS A 107 7.35 9.77 10.44
CA CYS A 107 7.81 9.16 11.68
C CYS A 107 7.69 7.64 11.64
N ASP A 108 8.78 6.93 11.97
CA ASP A 108 8.87 5.47 12.01
C ASP A 108 9.37 4.93 13.36
N ASP A 109 9.58 5.79 14.35
CA ASP A 109 10.02 5.41 15.69
C ASP A 109 8.87 5.45 16.71
N GLN A 110 9.03 4.77 17.84
CA GLN A 110 8.03 4.72 18.90
C GLN A 110 7.82 6.09 19.55
N CYS A 111 6.85 6.85 19.06
CA CYS A 111 6.48 8.16 19.59
C CYS A 111 5.01 8.48 19.30
N GLU A 112 4.54 9.65 19.73
CA GLU A 112 3.15 10.10 19.49
C GLU A 112 2.79 10.33 18.02
N TYR A 113 3.80 10.46 17.14
CA TYR A 113 3.64 10.66 15.70
C TYR A 113 3.97 9.42 14.87
N TYR A 114 4.15 8.26 15.49
CA TYR A 114 4.43 7.01 14.79
C TYR A 114 3.46 6.77 13.63
N ASN A 115 3.98 6.39 12.46
CA ASN A 115 3.23 6.15 11.22
C ASN A 115 2.48 7.38 10.69
N GLN A 116 3.01 8.60 10.93
CA GLN A 116 2.39 9.83 10.47
C GLN A 116 3.39 10.68 9.69
N ILE A 117 2.90 11.34 8.64
CA ILE A 117 3.60 12.43 7.97
C ILE A 117 3.27 13.72 8.71
N ILE A 118 4.29 14.41 9.20
CA ILE A 118 4.15 15.63 10.00
C ILE A 118 4.92 16.79 9.38
N ASP A 119 4.50 18.02 9.73
CA ASP A 119 5.28 19.23 9.47
C ASP A 119 6.01 19.66 10.76
N THR A 120 7.34 19.48 10.77
CA THR A 120 8.18 19.85 11.92
C THR A 120 8.28 21.35 12.15
N ALA A 121 7.81 22.18 11.23
CA ALA A 121 7.62 23.61 11.47
C ALA A 121 6.40 23.91 12.35
N VAL A 122 5.45 22.95 12.43
CA VAL A 122 4.20 23.07 13.21
C VAL A 122 4.27 22.29 14.51
N VAL A 123 4.83 21.08 14.47
CA VAL A 123 4.90 20.19 15.64
C VAL A 123 6.35 19.96 16.08
N HIS A 124 6.57 19.91 17.40
CA HIS A 124 7.88 19.55 17.94
C HIS A 124 8.08 18.05 17.84
N HIS A 125 8.99 17.64 16.96
CA HIS A 125 9.32 16.26 16.70
C HIS A 125 10.65 15.88 17.38
N LYS A 126 10.71 14.71 18.03
CA LYS A 126 11.89 14.20 18.74
C LYS A 126 12.15 12.70 18.49
N CYS A 127 11.44 12.08 17.57
CA CYS A 127 11.59 10.66 17.25
C CYS A 127 12.34 10.46 15.92
N GLY A 128 12.77 9.23 15.67
CA GLY A 128 13.35 8.78 14.40
C GLY A 128 12.34 8.83 13.26
N GLY A 129 12.82 8.68 12.03
CA GLY A 129 12.01 8.65 10.84
C GLY A 129 12.73 9.19 9.61
N GLU A 130 11.95 9.54 8.61
CA GLU A 130 12.43 9.92 7.28
C GLU A 130 12.32 11.42 7.04
N ASP A 131 13.45 12.06 6.77
CA ASP A 131 13.50 13.41 6.20
C ASP A 131 13.11 13.35 4.73
N MET A 132 11.81 13.49 4.47
CA MET A 132 11.22 13.16 3.16
C MET A 132 11.78 14.01 2.02
N PHE A 133 12.20 15.26 2.28
CA PHE A 133 12.72 16.16 1.26
C PHE A 133 14.05 15.67 0.65
N HIS A 134 14.85 14.94 1.42
CA HIS A 134 16.15 14.44 0.98
C HIS A 134 16.12 13.00 0.46
N ILE A 135 14.97 12.35 0.44
CA ILE A 135 14.79 11.00 -0.11
C ILE A 135 14.37 11.10 -1.58
N VAL A 136 15.30 11.43 -2.42
CA VAL A 136 15.08 11.56 -3.87
C VAL A 136 16.00 10.61 -4.65
N PRO A 137 15.53 10.01 -5.76
CA PRO A 137 14.26 10.28 -6.46
C PRO A 137 13.03 9.59 -5.89
N GLU A 138 13.16 8.77 -4.82
CA GLU A 138 12.08 7.94 -4.29
C GLU A 138 10.83 8.77 -3.98
N TYR A 139 10.98 9.91 -3.31
CA TYR A 139 9.87 10.79 -2.93
C TYR A 139 9.66 11.97 -3.88
N ASN A 140 10.15 11.86 -5.14
CA ASN A 140 9.71 12.77 -6.19
C ASN A 140 8.19 12.82 -6.29
N TYR A 141 7.54 11.63 -6.16
CA TYR A 141 6.09 11.45 -6.04
C TYR A 141 5.78 10.22 -5.18
N GLY A 142 4.72 10.28 -4.40
CA GLY A 142 4.26 9.14 -3.62
C GLY A 142 2.79 9.22 -3.23
N ILE A 143 2.29 8.10 -2.71
CA ILE A 143 0.97 7.94 -2.10
C ILE A 143 1.17 7.31 -0.73
N ALA A 144 0.64 7.92 0.31
CA ALA A 144 0.55 7.34 1.64
C ALA A 144 -0.69 6.45 1.73
N THR A 145 -0.52 5.25 2.29
CA THR A 145 -1.59 4.28 2.47
C THR A 145 -2.12 4.26 3.90
N ASP A 146 -3.29 3.67 4.09
CA ASP A 146 -3.93 3.49 5.39
C ASP A 146 -3.39 2.27 6.17
N PHE A 147 -2.27 1.68 5.75
CA PHE A 147 -1.63 0.61 6.50
C PHE A 147 -1.35 1.05 7.95
N ASN A 148 -1.75 0.22 8.91
CA ASN A 148 -1.61 0.52 10.35
C ASN A 148 -2.11 1.92 10.73
N LYS A 149 -3.27 2.34 10.20
CA LYS A 149 -3.85 3.68 10.39
C LYS A 149 -4.11 4.06 11.86
N GLU A 150 -4.24 3.07 12.74
CA GLU A 150 -4.35 3.26 14.18
C GLU A 150 -3.00 3.60 14.82
N CYS A 151 -1.90 3.66 14.05
CA CYS A 151 -0.55 4.01 14.49
C CYS A 151 -0.06 3.15 15.67
N ILE A 152 -0.36 1.85 15.64
CA ILE A 152 -0.01 0.92 16.71
C ILE A 152 1.43 0.43 16.52
N TRP A 153 2.33 0.79 17.45
CA TRP A 153 3.68 0.27 17.55
C TRP A 153 3.69 -1.18 18.05
N PRO A 154 4.48 -2.09 17.49
CA PRO A 154 5.41 -1.98 16.36
C PRO A 154 4.86 -2.62 15.06
N ASN A 155 3.59 -2.41 14.71
CA ASN A 155 2.95 -3.10 13.60
C ASN A 155 3.49 -2.71 12.21
N GLY A 156 4.37 -1.73 12.14
CA GLY A 156 4.95 -1.20 10.92
C GLY A 156 4.42 0.18 10.54
N SER A 157 5.23 0.95 9.83
CA SER A 157 4.97 2.35 9.49
C SER A 157 5.36 2.67 8.06
N ASN A 158 4.88 3.82 7.56
CA ASN A 158 5.30 4.47 6.33
C ASN A 158 5.26 3.54 5.10
N ILE A 159 4.18 2.74 4.97
CA ILE A 159 3.96 1.94 3.78
C ILE A 159 3.38 2.83 2.69
N PHE A 160 4.25 3.26 1.78
CA PHE A 160 3.94 4.16 0.68
C PHE A 160 4.01 3.44 -0.67
N ILE A 161 3.36 4.03 -1.67
CA ILE A 161 3.69 3.79 -3.07
C ILE A 161 4.53 4.99 -3.50
N HIS A 162 5.73 4.79 -4.07
CA HIS A 162 6.65 5.88 -4.40
C HIS A 162 7.47 5.58 -5.67
N CYS A 163 8.30 6.52 -6.11
CA CYS A 163 9.17 6.30 -7.26
C CYS A 163 10.30 5.31 -6.93
N LYS A 164 10.75 4.53 -7.91
CA LYS A 164 11.99 3.73 -7.79
C LYS A 164 13.18 4.64 -7.53
N GLY A 165 14.05 4.22 -6.63
CA GLY A 165 15.32 4.85 -6.33
C GLY A 165 16.52 4.05 -6.85
N HIS A 166 17.63 4.17 -6.13
CA HIS A 166 18.88 3.49 -6.49
C HIS A 166 18.92 2.01 -6.10
N LYS A 167 18.04 1.58 -5.18
CA LYS A 167 17.95 0.19 -4.72
C LYS A 167 16.90 -0.57 -5.52
N THR A 168 17.10 -1.89 -5.66
CA THR A 168 16.14 -2.81 -6.27
C THR A 168 15.20 -3.45 -5.23
N TRP A 169 15.01 -2.77 -4.11
CA TRP A 169 14.16 -3.21 -2.99
C TRP A 169 13.77 -2.01 -2.12
N THR A 170 12.74 -2.19 -1.30
CA THR A 170 12.25 -1.19 -0.34
C THR A 170 12.29 -1.72 1.10
N GLY A 171 12.00 -0.86 2.08
CA GLY A 171 11.77 -1.26 3.47
C GLY A 171 10.40 -1.90 3.73
N GLY A 172 9.54 -1.96 2.71
CA GLY A 172 8.16 -2.44 2.79
C GLY A 172 7.21 -1.70 1.84
N CYS A 173 7.63 -0.57 1.30
CA CYS A 173 6.88 0.22 0.31
C CYS A 173 6.78 -0.51 -1.05
N ILE A 174 5.97 0.02 -1.95
CA ILE A 174 5.85 -0.40 -3.34
C ILE A 174 6.46 0.69 -4.22
N ALA A 175 7.52 0.37 -4.99
CA ALA A 175 8.23 1.35 -5.81
C ALA A 175 7.98 1.14 -7.30
N LEU A 176 7.45 2.17 -7.98
CA LEU A 176 7.18 2.22 -9.41
C LEU A 176 8.19 3.12 -10.14
N ASP A 177 8.36 2.90 -11.44
CA ASP A 177 9.04 3.91 -12.28
C ASP A 177 8.30 5.24 -12.20
N GLU A 178 9.03 6.37 -12.16
CA GLU A 178 8.45 7.70 -11.97
C GLU A 178 7.35 8.01 -13.00
N GLU A 179 7.53 7.59 -14.25
CA GLU A 179 6.51 7.76 -15.30
C GLU A 179 5.19 7.05 -14.92
N ARG A 180 5.27 5.84 -14.39
CA ARG A 180 4.10 5.06 -13.94
C ARG A 180 3.47 5.64 -12.69
N MET A 181 4.29 6.19 -11.78
CA MET A 181 3.79 6.90 -10.61
C MET A 181 2.99 8.16 -11.01
N VAL A 182 3.49 8.93 -11.98
CA VAL A 182 2.79 10.10 -12.52
C VAL A 182 1.50 9.69 -13.25
N GLU A 183 1.53 8.60 -14.04
CA GLU A 183 0.34 8.08 -14.72
C GLU A 183 -0.73 7.65 -13.71
N LEU A 184 -0.35 6.94 -12.63
CA LEU A 184 -1.25 6.56 -11.54
C LEU A 184 -1.88 7.81 -10.90
N LEU A 185 -1.07 8.78 -10.49
CA LEU A 185 -1.53 10.02 -9.83
C LEU A 185 -2.50 10.83 -10.69
N LYS A 186 -2.36 10.83 -12.02
CA LYS A 186 -3.23 11.56 -12.95
C LYS A 186 -4.57 10.88 -13.20
N ASN A 187 -4.63 9.56 -13.05
CA ASN A 187 -5.78 8.75 -13.43
C ASN A 187 -6.58 8.22 -12.25
N CYS A 188 -6.07 8.39 -11.03
CA CYS A 188 -6.69 7.90 -9.81
C CYS A 188 -7.03 9.04 -8.83
N ASP A 189 -7.98 8.74 -7.94
CA ASP A 189 -8.39 9.59 -6.82
C ASP A 189 -8.32 8.78 -5.50
N GLN A 190 -8.88 9.30 -4.42
CA GLN A 190 -8.87 8.63 -3.10
C GLN A 190 -9.66 7.31 -3.05
N SER A 191 -10.42 6.96 -4.11
CA SER A 191 -11.11 5.68 -4.18
C SER A 191 -10.23 4.53 -4.69
N LEU A 192 -8.96 4.82 -5.03
CA LEU A 192 -8.00 3.79 -5.43
C LEU A 192 -7.81 2.77 -4.32
N VAL A 193 -8.04 1.51 -4.64
CA VAL A 193 -7.72 0.36 -3.79
C VAL A 193 -6.38 -0.22 -4.23
N ILE A 194 -5.53 -0.58 -3.26
CA ILE A 194 -4.25 -1.24 -3.49
C ILE A 194 -4.36 -2.65 -2.91
N THR A 195 -4.05 -3.68 -3.68
CA THR A 195 -4.02 -5.06 -3.20
C THR A 195 -2.65 -5.67 -3.41
N VAL A 196 -2.17 -6.41 -2.40
CA VAL A 196 -0.92 -7.18 -2.48
C VAL A 196 -1.24 -8.64 -2.20
N SER A 197 -0.85 -9.53 -3.12
CA SER A 197 -1.05 -10.97 -3.00
C SER A 197 0.19 -11.75 -3.48
N GLU A 198 0.25 -13.06 -3.17
CA GLU A 198 1.25 -13.98 -3.71
C GLU A 198 1.15 -14.13 -5.23
#